data_9f98598c18d9a886a2039fc80c0a9916
#
_entry.id   9f98598c18d9a886a2039fc80c0a9916
#
_cell.length_a   1.000
_cell.length_b   1.000
_cell.length_c   1.000
_cell.angle_alpha   90.00
_cell.angle_beta   90.00
_cell.angle_gamma   90.00
#
_symmetry.space_group_name_H-M   'P 1'
#
loop_
_entity.id
_entity.type
_entity.pdbx_description
1 polymer ?
#
loop_
_entity_poly.entity_id
_entity_poly.type
_entity_poly.pdbx_seq_one_letter_code
_entity_poly.pdbx_strand_id
1 'polypeptide(L)'
;MIRSLSFGSVIIAILVAHWAPLAGAGGSISGTVKVTGAASNTDAVVYLQQAPGAFPPPAQPVDIDQRGKQFIPHVLPIVVGTTVRFLNNDATRHNVFSPNYEKYNLGTWAHGKTRDHTFGTCAKVPCVYVQLCLLHPEMDAYVVVLQNPFFAVTTPDGRFEISNVPPGTYSLAVWHAKGKAQPKPVTVDAATRAVDFVLER
;
A
#
# COMPACT_ATOMS: atom_id res chain seq x y z
N MET A 1 64.74 33.95 -37.44
CA MET A 1 63.39 34.47 -37.13
C MET A 1 62.41 33.36 -37.34
N ILE A 2 61.98 32.68 -36.30
CA ILE A 2 61.02 31.57 -36.32
C ILE A 2 59.72 32.11 -35.75
N ARG A 3 58.64 32.19 -36.57
CA ARG A 3 57.32 32.60 -36.15
C ARG A 3 56.55 31.39 -35.57
N SER A 4 56.22 31.49 -34.31
CA SER A 4 55.34 30.52 -33.63
C SER A 4 53.87 30.76 -34.03
N LEU A 5 53.24 29.73 -34.60
CA LEU A 5 51.80 29.67 -34.86
C LEU A 5 51.08 29.09 -33.63
N SER A 6 50.29 29.90 -32.97
CA SER A 6 49.46 29.49 -31.84
C SER A 6 48.12 28.92 -32.35
N PHE A 7 47.84 27.64 -32.16
CA PHE A 7 46.55 27.03 -32.47
C PHE A 7 45.63 27.23 -31.26
N GLY A 8 44.64 28.07 -31.42
CA GLY A 8 43.56 28.23 -30.45
C GLY A 8 42.57 27.06 -30.54
N SER A 9 42.46 26.26 -29.48
CA SER A 9 41.42 25.21 -29.34
C SER A 9 40.08 25.84 -29.03
N VAL A 10 39.14 25.71 -29.95
CA VAL A 10 37.75 26.06 -29.72
C VAL A 10 37.05 24.90 -29.05
N ILE A 11 36.71 25.04 -27.76
CA ILE A 11 35.88 24.08 -27.03
C ILE A 11 34.41 24.40 -27.33
N ILE A 12 33.76 23.54 -28.13
CA ILE A 12 32.31 23.59 -28.35
C ILE A 12 31.65 22.88 -27.16
N ALA A 13 31.05 23.65 -26.26
CA ALA A 13 30.22 23.10 -25.17
C ALA A 13 28.87 22.67 -25.77
N ILE A 14 28.63 21.37 -25.87
CA ILE A 14 27.34 20.81 -26.24
C ILE A 14 26.42 20.89 -25.01
N LEU A 15 25.50 21.83 -25.02
CA LEU A 15 24.39 21.91 -24.06
C LEU A 15 23.41 20.77 -24.34
N VAL A 16 23.51 19.66 -23.58
CA VAL A 16 22.49 18.62 -23.57
C VAL A 16 21.32 19.13 -22.75
N ALA A 17 20.28 19.59 -23.43
CA ALA A 17 19.02 19.95 -22.80
C ALA A 17 18.38 18.67 -22.22
N HIS A 18 18.44 18.48 -20.92
CA HIS A 18 17.69 17.45 -20.21
C HIS A 18 16.21 17.86 -20.20
N TRP A 19 15.45 17.31 -21.12
CA TRP A 19 14.00 17.38 -21.05
C TRP A 19 13.54 16.44 -19.93
N ALA A 20 13.31 16.97 -18.74
CA ALA A 20 12.53 16.28 -17.73
C ALA A 20 11.10 16.16 -18.26
N PRO A 21 10.52 14.94 -18.32
CA PRO A 21 9.09 14.84 -18.67
C PRO A 21 8.31 15.60 -17.61
N LEU A 22 7.48 16.54 -18.03
CA LEU A 22 6.43 17.12 -17.19
C LEU A 22 5.59 15.95 -16.71
N ALA A 23 5.69 15.61 -15.44
CA ALA A 23 4.76 14.67 -14.81
C ALA A 23 3.36 15.30 -14.98
N GLY A 24 2.58 14.77 -15.90
CA GLY A 24 1.19 15.18 -16.08
C GLY A 24 0.47 15.07 -14.74
N ALA A 25 -0.43 15.99 -14.43
CA ALA A 25 -1.25 15.90 -13.25
C ALA A 25 -1.91 14.51 -13.22
N GLY A 26 -1.66 13.75 -12.13
CA GLY A 26 -2.25 12.43 -11.97
C GLY A 26 -3.78 12.52 -11.90
N GLY A 27 -4.47 11.53 -12.44
CA GLY A 27 -5.91 11.39 -12.28
C GLY A 27 -6.29 10.72 -10.96
N SER A 28 -7.58 10.48 -10.76
CA SER A 28 -8.08 9.69 -9.64
C SER A 28 -8.98 8.56 -10.09
N ILE A 29 -9.08 7.51 -9.26
CA ILE A 29 -10.02 6.40 -9.43
C ILE A 29 -10.90 6.41 -8.18
N SER A 30 -12.21 6.52 -8.36
CA SER A 30 -13.17 6.46 -7.27
C SER A 30 -14.24 5.41 -7.55
N GLY A 31 -15.04 5.07 -6.57
CA GLY A 31 -16.14 4.14 -6.74
C GLY A 31 -16.65 3.56 -5.43
N THR A 32 -17.40 2.49 -5.58
CA THR A 32 -18.00 1.77 -4.45
C THR A 32 -17.65 0.28 -4.51
N VAL A 33 -17.51 -0.32 -3.34
CA VAL A 33 -17.39 -1.76 -3.16
C VAL A 33 -18.60 -2.23 -2.35
N LYS A 34 -19.34 -3.17 -2.89
CA LYS A 34 -20.42 -3.87 -2.19
C LYS A 34 -19.97 -5.27 -1.81
N VAL A 35 -20.03 -5.63 -0.54
CA VAL A 35 -19.69 -6.98 -0.05
C VAL A 35 -21.00 -7.72 0.21
N THR A 36 -21.34 -8.70 -0.65
CA THR A 36 -22.61 -9.43 -0.57
C THR A 36 -22.74 -10.19 0.75
N GLY A 37 -23.82 -9.94 1.48
CA GLY A 37 -24.12 -10.58 2.77
C GLY A 37 -23.23 -10.12 3.95
N ALA A 38 -22.48 -9.01 3.82
CA ALA A 38 -21.80 -8.38 4.92
C ALA A 38 -22.68 -7.26 5.53
N ALA A 39 -22.51 -7.01 6.85
CA ALA A 39 -23.21 -5.92 7.55
C ALA A 39 -22.64 -4.54 7.21
N SER A 40 -21.41 -4.48 6.71
CA SER A 40 -20.69 -3.26 6.32
C SER A 40 -19.83 -3.56 5.09
N ASN A 41 -19.51 -2.55 4.30
CA ASN A 41 -18.61 -2.62 3.16
C ASN A 41 -17.19 -2.07 3.49
N THR A 42 -16.90 -1.86 4.78
CA THR A 42 -15.56 -1.45 5.24
C THR A 42 -14.52 -2.54 5.00
N ASP A 43 -13.24 -2.17 5.13
CA ASP A 43 -12.10 -3.10 5.09
C ASP A 43 -11.83 -3.76 3.72
N ALA A 44 -12.49 -3.34 2.66
CA ALA A 44 -12.06 -3.71 1.32
C ALA A 44 -10.87 -2.83 0.91
N VAL A 45 -9.80 -3.45 0.43
CA VAL A 45 -8.63 -2.76 -0.13
C VAL A 45 -8.74 -2.77 -1.64
N VAL A 46 -8.97 -1.60 -2.24
CA VAL A 46 -8.94 -1.40 -3.70
C VAL A 46 -7.55 -0.94 -4.08
N TYR A 47 -6.93 -1.57 -5.08
CA TYR A 47 -5.53 -1.30 -5.41
C TYR A 47 -5.21 -1.55 -6.89
N LEU A 48 -4.20 -0.86 -7.41
CA LEU A 48 -3.61 -1.21 -8.70
C LEU A 48 -2.70 -2.44 -8.53
N GLN A 49 -2.93 -3.49 -9.32
CA GLN A 49 -2.12 -4.71 -9.23
C GLN A 49 -0.65 -4.44 -9.56
N GLN A 50 -0.41 -3.57 -10.55
CA GLN A 50 0.93 -3.11 -10.94
C GLN A 50 0.86 -1.66 -11.38
N ALA A 51 1.92 -0.92 -11.11
CA ALA A 51 2.16 0.41 -11.64
C ALA A 51 3.64 0.55 -12.03
N PRO A 52 3.96 1.30 -13.09
CA PRO A 52 5.35 1.55 -13.47
C PRO A 52 6.02 2.45 -12.44
N GLY A 53 7.29 2.18 -12.15
CA GLY A 53 8.10 2.96 -11.22
C GLY A 53 8.64 2.14 -10.05
N ALA A 54 9.48 2.80 -9.25
CA ALA A 54 9.99 2.27 -8.00
C ALA A 54 9.25 2.98 -6.84
N PHE A 55 8.74 2.20 -5.91
CA PHE A 55 7.98 2.70 -4.77
C PHE A 55 8.68 2.27 -3.48
N PRO A 56 9.65 3.05 -3.00
CA PRO A 56 10.32 2.75 -1.73
C PRO A 56 9.31 2.79 -0.58
N PRO A 57 9.50 1.95 0.45
CA PRO A 57 8.67 2.02 1.65
C PRO A 57 8.85 3.37 2.35
N PRO A 58 7.88 3.80 3.18
CA PRO A 58 8.03 5.00 3.99
C PRO A 58 9.22 4.86 4.94
N ALA A 59 9.94 5.98 5.17
CA ALA A 59 11.11 6.00 6.06
C ALA A 59 10.74 5.79 7.53
N GLN A 60 9.51 6.11 7.91
CA GLN A 60 8.99 5.92 9.27
C GLN A 60 8.04 4.72 9.28
N PRO A 61 8.02 3.96 10.38
CA PRO A 61 7.03 2.91 10.57
C PRO A 61 5.60 3.44 10.49
N VAL A 62 4.68 2.59 10.02
CA VAL A 62 3.24 2.81 10.13
C VAL A 62 2.71 2.01 11.30
N ASP A 63 1.67 2.52 11.96
CA ASP A 63 1.23 1.96 13.24
C ASP A 63 0.00 1.08 13.11
N ILE A 64 -0.02 -0.03 13.87
CA ILE A 64 -1.22 -0.77 14.27
C ILE A 64 -1.27 -0.72 15.80
N ASP A 65 -2.35 -0.16 16.35
CA ASP A 65 -2.58 -0.10 17.79
C ASP A 65 -3.38 -1.32 18.28
N GLN A 66 -3.13 -1.70 19.50
CA GLN A 66 -3.92 -2.69 20.25
C GLN A 66 -4.67 -1.96 21.35
N ARG A 67 -5.98 -1.80 21.16
CA ARG A 67 -6.86 -1.07 22.08
C ARG A 67 -8.24 -1.70 22.14
N GLY A 68 -8.79 -1.87 23.35
CA GLY A 68 -10.09 -2.50 23.55
C GLY A 68 -10.12 -3.95 23.05
N LYS A 69 -8.99 -4.68 23.11
CA LYS A 69 -8.81 -6.01 22.53
C LYS A 69 -9.12 -6.07 21.04
N GLN A 70 -8.69 -5.05 20.30
CA GLN A 70 -8.79 -4.96 18.85
C GLN A 70 -7.47 -4.45 18.28
N PHE A 71 -7.15 -4.85 17.05
CA PHE A 71 -6.13 -4.20 16.25
C PHE A 71 -6.75 -3.03 15.47
N ILE A 72 -6.12 -1.87 15.51
CA ILE A 72 -6.60 -0.64 14.88
C ILE A 72 -5.47 0.00 14.06
N PRO A 73 -5.60 0.12 12.73
CA PRO A 73 -6.77 -0.28 11.93
C PRO A 73 -6.89 -1.81 11.82
N HIS A 74 -8.08 -2.31 11.53
CA HIS A 74 -8.34 -3.73 11.29
C HIS A 74 -7.73 -4.21 9.96
N VAL A 75 -7.67 -3.34 8.94
CA VAL A 75 -7.00 -3.62 7.66
C VAL A 75 -6.01 -2.50 7.34
N LEU A 76 -4.75 -2.86 7.14
CA LEU A 76 -3.65 -1.94 6.82
C LEU A 76 -2.99 -2.33 5.50
N PRO A 77 -3.28 -1.65 4.37
CA PRO A 77 -2.50 -1.82 3.15
C PRO A 77 -1.16 -1.07 3.26
N ILE A 78 -0.09 -1.70 2.79
CA ILE A 78 1.27 -1.15 2.80
C ILE A 78 2.02 -1.50 1.52
N VAL A 79 3.06 -0.73 1.21
CA VAL A 79 4.02 -1.09 0.15
C VAL A 79 5.06 -2.08 0.71
N VAL A 80 5.53 -2.98 -0.15
CA VAL A 80 6.64 -3.91 0.17
C VAL A 80 7.81 -3.19 0.84
N GLY A 81 8.35 -3.76 1.89
CA GLY A 81 9.47 -3.19 2.67
C GLY A 81 9.04 -2.25 3.80
N THR A 82 7.75 -1.96 3.94
CA THR A 82 7.24 -1.12 5.04
C THR A 82 7.42 -1.82 6.39
N THR A 83 7.90 -1.08 7.36
CA THR A 83 7.91 -1.49 8.76
C THR A 83 6.60 -1.10 9.43
N VAL A 84 5.94 -2.06 10.05
CA VAL A 84 4.74 -1.82 10.89
C VAL A 84 5.16 -1.88 12.35
N ARG A 85 4.78 -0.85 13.09
CA ARG A 85 4.95 -0.78 14.54
C ARG A 85 3.64 -1.15 15.22
N PHE A 86 3.68 -2.20 16.02
CA PHE A 86 2.56 -2.64 16.83
C PHE A 86 2.65 -2.01 18.22
N LEU A 87 1.71 -1.10 18.50
CA LEU A 87 1.56 -0.44 19.80
C LEU A 87 0.71 -1.32 20.71
N ASN A 88 0.82 -1.10 22.02
CA ASN A 88 -0.16 -1.60 22.99
C ASN A 88 -0.63 -0.46 23.90
N ASN A 89 -1.79 0.09 23.59
CA ASN A 89 -2.46 1.10 24.38
C ASN A 89 -3.62 0.54 25.22
N ASP A 90 -3.71 -0.78 25.33
CA ASP A 90 -4.60 -1.46 26.27
C ASP A 90 -3.96 -1.61 27.65
N ALA A 91 -4.79 -1.68 28.70
CA ALA A 91 -4.34 -1.97 30.06
C ALA A 91 -3.82 -3.42 30.22
N THR A 92 -4.20 -4.32 29.32
CA THR A 92 -3.79 -5.73 29.33
C THR A 92 -2.60 -6.00 28.42
N ARG A 93 -1.97 -7.15 28.59
CA ARG A 93 -0.88 -7.60 27.70
C ARG A 93 -1.47 -8.19 26.43
N HIS A 94 -0.77 -7.97 25.33
CA HIS A 94 -1.10 -8.54 24.03
C HIS A 94 0.13 -9.22 23.39
N ASN A 95 -0.17 -10.07 22.42
CA ASN A 95 0.79 -10.74 21.54
C ASN A 95 0.44 -10.38 20.09
N VAL A 96 1.41 -10.39 19.21
CA VAL A 96 1.18 -10.34 17.75
C VAL A 96 1.94 -11.48 17.10
N PHE A 97 1.24 -12.27 16.30
CA PHE A 97 1.84 -13.28 15.45
C PHE A 97 1.09 -13.41 14.12
N SER A 98 1.77 -13.92 13.11
CA SER A 98 1.16 -14.29 11.82
C SER A 98 1.61 -15.69 11.42
N PRO A 99 0.70 -16.58 11.02
CA PRO A 99 1.03 -17.90 10.48
C PRO A 99 1.34 -17.88 8.97
N ASN A 100 1.21 -16.72 8.31
CA ASN A 100 1.35 -16.57 6.87
C ASN A 100 2.81 -16.33 6.45
N TYR A 101 3.16 -16.79 5.25
CA TYR A 101 4.46 -16.59 4.59
C TYR A 101 5.66 -16.88 5.49
N GLU A 102 6.48 -15.87 5.87
CA GLU A 102 7.64 -16.04 6.74
C GLU A 102 7.33 -16.41 8.19
N LYS A 103 6.08 -16.43 8.58
CA LYS A 103 5.59 -16.80 9.91
C LYS A 103 6.40 -16.17 11.03
N TYR A 104 5.81 -15.25 11.77
CA TYR A 104 6.50 -14.58 12.88
C TYR A 104 5.64 -14.53 14.14
N ASN A 105 6.32 -14.35 15.27
CA ASN A 105 5.72 -14.10 16.57
C ASN A 105 6.58 -13.07 17.31
N LEU A 106 6.02 -11.89 17.55
CA LEU A 106 6.73 -10.78 18.19
C LEU A 106 6.77 -10.89 19.72
N GLY A 107 6.22 -11.98 20.27
CA GLY A 107 6.12 -12.16 21.72
C GLY A 107 4.97 -11.37 22.33
N THR A 108 5.00 -11.24 23.65
CA THR A 108 3.94 -10.58 24.44
C THR A 108 4.50 -9.35 25.14
N TRP A 109 3.77 -8.22 25.11
CA TRP A 109 4.19 -6.99 25.79
C TRP A 109 3.04 -6.26 26.48
N ALA A 110 3.39 -5.44 27.47
CA ALA A 110 2.47 -4.67 28.28
C ALA A 110 2.15 -3.31 27.66
N HIS A 111 1.19 -2.61 28.25
CA HIS A 111 0.83 -1.23 27.92
C HIS A 111 2.04 -0.31 27.71
N GLY A 112 1.95 0.56 26.73
CA GLY A 112 2.97 1.57 26.39
C GLY A 112 4.25 1.01 25.77
N LYS A 113 4.30 -0.30 25.47
CA LYS A 113 5.43 -0.93 24.75
C LYS A 113 5.05 -1.21 23.31
N THR A 114 6.07 -1.33 22.45
CA THR A 114 5.89 -1.55 21.01
C THR A 114 6.75 -2.71 20.52
N ARG A 115 6.40 -3.25 19.34
CA ARG A 115 7.22 -4.17 18.55
C ARG A 115 7.09 -3.80 17.08
N ASP A 116 8.18 -3.92 16.36
CA ASP A 116 8.24 -3.62 14.93
C ASP A 116 8.42 -4.91 14.13
N HIS A 117 7.80 -4.97 12.94
CA HIS A 117 8.03 -6.00 11.93
C HIS A 117 8.07 -5.37 10.55
N THR A 118 9.08 -5.73 9.74
CA THR A 118 9.22 -5.26 8.36
C THR A 118 8.69 -6.30 7.40
N PHE A 119 7.71 -5.92 6.58
CA PHE A 119 7.07 -6.81 5.61
C PHE A 119 7.84 -6.82 4.30
N GLY A 120 8.60 -7.88 4.08
CA GLY A 120 9.42 -8.09 2.89
C GLY A 120 8.61 -8.47 1.64
N THR A 121 9.33 -8.92 0.61
CA THR A 121 8.74 -9.41 -0.63
C THR A 121 8.10 -10.78 -0.42
N CYS A 122 7.00 -11.03 -1.10
CA CYS A 122 6.38 -12.33 -1.22
C CYS A 122 6.31 -12.77 -2.68
N ALA A 123 6.11 -14.06 -2.90
CA ALA A 123 6.12 -14.65 -4.24
C ALA A 123 5.03 -14.10 -5.17
N LYS A 124 3.91 -13.61 -4.61
CA LYS A 124 2.78 -13.07 -5.36
C LYS A 124 2.10 -11.94 -4.56
N VAL A 125 2.14 -10.74 -5.09
CA VAL A 125 1.42 -9.57 -4.54
C VAL A 125 -0.04 -9.60 -5.01
N PRO A 126 -1.03 -9.31 -4.13
CA PRO A 126 -0.88 -8.94 -2.72
C PRO A 126 -0.52 -10.13 -1.83
N CYS A 127 0.33 -9.88 -0.83
CA CYS A 127 0.49 -10.79 0.29
C CYS A 127 -0.38 -10.33 1.44
N VAL A 128 -1.19 -11.21 1.96
CA VAL A 128 -2.08 -10.88 3.07
C VAL A 128 -1.63 -11.64 4.31
N TYR A 129 -1.18 -10.89 5.29
CA TYR A 129 -0.78 -11.42 6.59
C TYR A 129 -1.90 -11.20 7.60
N VAL A 130 -2.51 -12.26 8.10
CA VAL A 130 -3.40 -12.15 9.25
C VAL A 130 -2.57 -11.89 10.50
N GLN A 131 -2.96 -10.90 11.28
CA GLN A 131 -2.39 -10.61 12.59
C GLN A 131 -3.31 -11.19 13.65
N LEU A 132 -2.76 -11.98 14.55
CA LEU A 132 -3.51 -12.68 15.59
C LEU A 132 -2.87 -12.43 16.96
N CYS A 133 -3.66 -12.62 18.03
CA CYS A 133 -3.20 -12.55 19.40
C CYS A 133 -3.41 -13.89 20.10
N LEU A 134 -2.33 -14.49 20.67
CA LEU A 134 -2.41 -15.76 21.41
C LEU A 134 -3.22 -15.64 22.71
N LEU A 135 -3.32 -14.43 23.27
CA LEU A 135 -3.99 -14.20 24.55
C LEU A 135 -5.50 -13.89 24.41
N HIS A 136 -5.88 -13.42 23.22
CA HIS A 136 -7.24 -12.97 22.92
C HIS A 136 -7.63 -13.48 21.53
N PRO A 137 -8.21 -14.68 21.42
CA PRO A 137 -8.51 -15.31 20.13
C PRO A 137 -9.49 -14.53 19.24
N GLU A 138 -10.23 -13.58 19.82
CA GLU A 138 -11.13 -12.66 19.11
C GLU A 138 -10.41 -11.53 18.36
N MET A 139 -9.11 -11.33 18.63
CA MET A 139 -8.32 -10.27 17.98
C MET A 139 -7.72 -10.77 16.67
N ASP A 140 -8.19 -10.18 15.57
CA ASP A 140 -7.58 -10.34 14.26
C ASP A 140 -7.45 -9.00 13.53
N ALA A 141 -6.53 -8.94 12.57
CA ALA A 141 -6.35 -7.85 11.61
C ALA A 141 -5.61 -8.35 10.38
N TYR A 142 -5.52 -7.51 9.35
CA TYR A 142 -4.88 -7.87 8.10
C TYR A 142 -3.89 -6.80 7.66
N VAL A 143 -2.66 -7.21 7.37
CA VAL A 143 -1.68 -6.39 6.67
C VAL A 143 -1.66 -6.85 5.22
N VAL A 144 -2.01 -5.95 4.30
CA VAL A 144 -2.08 -6.23 2.85
C VAL A 144 -0.88 -5.59 2.17
N VAL A 145 0.12 -6.40 1.83
CA VAL A 145 1.37 -5.93 1.21
C VAL A 145 1.20 -5.82 -0.30
N LEU A 146 1.45 -4.64 -0.84
CA LEU A 146 1.20 -4.25 -2.22
C LEU A 146 2.49 -3.78 -2.91
N GLN A 147 2.51 -3.81 -4.24
CA GLN A 147 3.66 -3.42 -5.05
C GLN A 147 3.84 -1.89 -5.14
N ASN A 148 2.75 -1.14 -5.01
CA ASN A 148 2.72 0.30 -5.24
C ASN A 148 1.77 1.00 -4.25
N PRO A 149 1.84 2.34 -4.08
CA PRO A 149 1.03 3.08 -3.12
C PRO A 149 -0.37 3.46 -3.65
N PHE A 150 -0.77 3.02 -4.84
CA PHE A 150 -2.07 3.33 -5.42
C PHE A 150 -3.14 2.38 -4.90
N PHE A 151 -3.59 2.63 -3.69
CA PHE A 151 -4.62 1.85 -3.01
C PHE A 151 -5.47 2.74 -2.09
N ALA A 152 -6.65 2.24 -1.74
CA ALA A 152 -7.54 2.83 -0.75
C ALA A 152 -8.27 1.73 0.03
N VAL A 153 -8.60 2.02 1.29
CA VAL A 153 -9.50 1.20 2.11
C VAL A 153 -10.89 1.82 2.05
N THR A 154 -11.91 0.99 1.86
CA THR A 154 -13.29 1.46 1.78
C THR A 154 -13.81 2.00 3.10
N THR A 155 -14.65 3.03 3.01
CA THR A 155 -15.48 3.52 4.10
C THR A 155 -16.63 2.55 4.42
N PRO A 156 -17.35 2.70 5.53
CA PRO A 156 -18.45 1.80 5.90
C PRO A 156 -19.58 1.71 4.85
N ASP A 157 -19.79 2.76 4.07
CA ASP A 157 -20.72 2.79 2.94
C ASP A 157 -20.13 2.24 1.64
N GLY A 158 -18.86 1.79 1.69
CA GLY A 158 -18.15 1.13 0.59
C GLY A 158 -17.44 2.07 -0.37
N ARG A 159 -17.39 3.38 -0.14
CA ARG A 159 -16.70 4.31 -1.02
C ARG A 159 -15.19 4.21 -0.90
N PHE A 160 -14.50 4.46 -2.00
CA PHE A 160 -13.06 4.60 -2.05
C PHE A 160 -12.63 5.68 -3.04
N GLU A 161 -11.42 6.20 -2.85
CA GLU A 161 -10.74 7.07 -3.81
C GLU A 161 -9.23 6.80 -3.78
N ILE A 162 -8.64 6.61 -4.97
CA ILE A 162 -7.20 6.50 -5.19
C ILE A 162 -6.78 7.71 -6.00
N SER A 163 -6.03 8.62 -5.41
CA SER A 163 -5.62 9.87 -6.01
C SER A 163 -4.20 9.80 -6.58
N ASN A 164 -3.85 10.78 -7.43
CA ASN A 164 -2.51 10.96 -8.00
C ASN A 164 -2.00 9.76 -8.80
N VAL A 165 -2.91 9.03 -9.43
CA VAL A 165 -2.56 7.90 -10.31
C VAL A 165 -2.00 8.45 -11.62
N PRO A 166 -0.77 8.06 -12.03
CA PRO A 166 -0.22 8.49 -13.31
C PRO A 166 -1.13 8.10 -14.48
N PRO A 167 -1.15 8.87 -15.58
CA PRO A 167 -1.89 8.46 -16.77
C PRO A 167 -1.42 7.11 -17.29
N GLY A 168 -2.36 6.23 -17.65
CA GLY A 168 -2.06 4.88 -18.11
C GLY A 168 -3.25 3.94 -18.04
N THR A 169 -3.06 2.71 -18.51
CA THR A 169 -4.07 1.64 -18.38
C THR A 169 -3.60 0.62 -17.37
N TYR A 170 -4.43 0.32 -16.39
CA TYR A 170 -4.12 -0.48 -15.22
C TYR A 170 -5.15 -1.60 -15.01
N SER A 171 -4.76 -2.58 -14.22
CA SER A 171 -5.67 -3.57 -13.66
C SER A 171 -5.98 -3.18 -12.21
N LEU A 172 -7.22 -2.74 -11.96
CA LEU A 172 -7.73 -2.41 -10.64
C LEU A 172 -8.31 -3.65 -9.99
N ALA A 173 -7.84 -4.00 -8.82
CA ALA A 173 -8.28 -5.16 -8.06
C ALA A 173 -8.83 -4.75 -6.70
N VAL A 174 -9.54 -5.66 -6.07
CA VAL A 174 -10.05 -5.49 -4.70
C VAL A 174 -9.78 -6.75 -3.90
N TRP A 175 -9.33 -6.56 -2.67
CA TRP A 175 -9.20 -7.60 -1.66
C TRP A 175 -10.16 -7.34 -0.49
N HIS A 176 -10.76 -8.39 0.02
CA HIS A 176 -11.54 -8.37 1.26
C HIS A 176 -11.54 -9.75 1.89
N ALA A 177 -11.55 -9.83 3.24
CA ALA A 177 -11.47 -11.11 3.95
C ALA A 177 -12.67 -12.06 3.67
N LYS A 178 -13.82 -11.52 3.30
CA LYS A 178 -15.09 -12.27 3.16
C LYS A 178 -15.65 -12.32 1.74
N GLY A 179 -14.93 -11.82 0.74
CA GLY A 179 -15.48 -11.78 -0.61
C GLY A 179 -14.41 -11.68 -1.70
N LYS A 180 -14.77 -12.02 -2.93
CA LYS A 180 -13.91 -12.01 -4.10
C LYS A 180 -14.59 -11.28 -5.25
N ALA A 181 -13.81 -10.60 -6.07
CA ALA A 181 -14.23 -10.06 -7.36
C ALA A 181 -13.08 -10.17 -8.37
N GLN A 182 -13.44 -10.21 -9.67
CA GLN A 182 -12.44 -10.16 -10.74
C GLN A 182 -11.85 -8.75 -10.86
N PRO A 183 -10.55 -8.62 -11.13
CA PRO A 183 -9.95 -7.33 -11.46
C PRO A 183 -10.63 -6.70 -12.69
N LYS A 184 -10.64 -5.37 -12.72
CA LYS A 184 -11.22 -4.58 -13.81
C LYS A 184 -10.16 -3.71 -14.48
N PRO A 185 -10.15 -3.60 -15.82
CA PRO A 185 -9.30 -2.66 -16.50
C PRO A 185 -9.79 -1.23 -16.22
N VAL A 186 -8.85 -0.29 -16.01
CA VAL A 186 -9.14 1.13 -15.87
C VAL A 186 -8.08 1.95 -16.61
N THR A 187 -8.53 2.89 -17.43
CA THR A 187 -7.64 3.86 -18.09
C THR A 187 -7.77 5.20 -17.38
N VAL A 188 -6.66 5.68 -16.84
CA VAL A 188 -6.54 6.93 -16.11
C VAL A 188 -5.90 7.98 -17.01
N ASP A 189 -6.51 9.15 -17.06
CA ASP A 189 -5.98 10.39 -17.62
C ASP A 189 -6.03 11.47 -16.51
N ALA A 190 -6.15 12.74 -16.83
CA ALA A 190 -6.29 13.81 -15.85
C ALA A 190 -7.67 13.83 -15.14
N ALA A 191 -8.64 13.04 -15.60
CA ALA A 191 -9.99 12.99 -15.04
C ALA A 191 -10.12 11.88 -13.97
N THR A 192 -11.17 12.01 -13.13
CA THR A 192 -11.59 10.95 -12.23
C THR A 192 -12.30 9.83 -13.00
N ARG A 193 -11.95 8.57 -12.72
CA ARG A 193 -12.60 7.38 -13.28
C ARG A 193 -13.42 6.67 -12.20
N ALA A 194 -14.67 6.37 -12.51
CA ALA A 194 -15.55 5.64 -11.60
C ALA A 194 -15.49 4.14 -11.91
N VAL A 195 -15.25 3.31 -10.89
CA VAL A 195 -15.22 1.83 -11.00
C VAL A 195 -15.82 1.21 -9.74
N ASP A 196 -16.93 0.50 -9.90
CA ASP A 196 -17.59 -0.18 -8.79
C ASP A 196 -17.26 -1.68 -8.76
N PHE A 197 -17.28 -2.28 -7.57
CA PHE A 197 -17.12 -3.72 -7.38
C PHE A 197 -18.29 -4.30 -6.58
N VAL A 198 -18.65 -5.53 -6.93
CA VAL A 198 -19.48 -6.40 -6.10
C VAL A 198 -18.66 -7.63 -5.76
N LEU A 199 -18.45 -7.87 -4.47
CA LEU A 199 -17.73 -9.02 -3.97
C LEU A 199 -18.71 -10.12 -3.60
N GLU A 200 -18.53 -11.28 -4.22
CA GLU A 200 -19.27 -12.49 -3.93
C GLU A 200 -18.50 -13.34 -2.90
N ARG A 201 -19.23 -14.07 -2.05
CA ARG A 201 -18.65 -15.00 -1.06
C ARG A 201 -18.14 -16.29 -1.68
#